data_85040e104cb59f556bd46cf5c9edb6f4
#
_entry.id   85040e104cb59f556bd46cf5c9edb6f4
#
_cell.length_a   1.000
_cell.length_b   1.000
_cell.length_c   1.000
_cell.angle_alpha   90.00
_cell.angle_beta   90.00
_cell.angle_gamma   90.00
#
_symmetry.space_group_name_H-M   'P 1'
#
loop_
_entity.id
_entity.type
_entity.pdbx_description
1 polymer ?
#
loop_
_entity_poly.entity_id
_entity_poly.type
_entity_poly.pdbx_seq_one_letter_code
_entity_poly.pdbx_strand_id
1 'polypeptide(L)'
;MEQKFREFTKSDVSLAVKDHYRKMRQNQTFDYVKRMHNKYLNFNNPMELWEAMYSLDNLIDVSDPDIDLPNVQHLIQSAEAIRNDNRPDWMQLTGLIHDLG
;
A
#
# COMPACT_ATOMS: atom_id res chain seq x y z
N MET A 1 -13.61 -11.28 -22.20
CA MET A 1 -13.27 -9.84 -22.04
C MET A 1 -11.78 -9.74 -21.77
N GLU A 2 -11.06 -9.12 -22.67
CA GLU A 2 -9.62 -8.92 -22.46
C GLU A 2 -9.41 -7.95 -21.29
N GLN A 3 -8.69 -8.40 -20.26
CA GLN A 3 -8.34 -7.56 -19.13
C GLN A 3 -7.22 -6.61 -19.56
N LYS A 4 -7.56 -5.33 -19.75
CA LYS A 4 -6.58 -4.31 -20.13
C LYS A 4 -5.83 -3.85 -18.88
N PHE A 5 -4.55 -4.18 -18.81
CA PHE A 5 -3.70 -3.71 -17.73
C PHE A 5 -3.38 -2.22 -17.86
N ARG A 6 -3.23 -1.53 -16.72
CA ARG A 6 -2.87 -0.11 -16.66
C ARG A 6 -1.41 0.09 -17.07
N GLU A 7 -1.16 1.00 -18.00
CA GLU A 7 0.20 1.34 -18.42
C GLU A 7 0.65 2.66 -17.77
N PHE A 8 1.57 2.56 -16.81
CA PHE A 8 2.03 3.71 -16.02
C PHE A 8 2.97 4.67 -16.77
N THR A 9 3.32 4.37 -18.01
CA THR A 9 4.12 5.25 -18.88
C THR A 9 3.28 6.19 -19.74
N LYS A 10 1.96 5.99 -19.79
CA LYS A 10 1.05 6.81 -20.61
C LYS A 10 0.55 8.04 -19.86
N SER A 11 -0.03 8.98 -20.60
CA SER A 11 -0.49 10.27 -20.11
C SER A 11 -1.70 10.21 -19.15
N ASP A 12 -2.36 9.06 -19.04
CA ASP A 12 -3.48 8.83 -18.13
C ASP A 12 -3.08 8.68 -16.66
N VAL A 13 -1.77 8.60 -16.38
CA VAL A 13 -1.22 8.52 -15.02
C VAL A 13 -0.58 9.84 -14.64
N SER A 14 -0.82 10.30 -13.41
CA SER A 14 -0.29 11.57 -12.92
C SER A 14 1.24 11.61 -12.95
N LEU A 15 1.80 12.82 -13.14
CA LEU A 15 3.25 13.02 -13.12
C LEU A 15 3.87 12.65 -11.76
N ALA A 16 3.14 12.84 -10.66
CA ALA A 16 3.60 12.47 -9.33
C ALA A 16 3.78 10.95 -9.20
N VAL A 17 2.85 10.15 -9.71
CA VAL A 17 2.96 8.68 -9.71
C VAL A 17 4.13 8.22 -10.59
N LYS A 18 4.29 8.80 -11.78
CA LYS A 18 5.41 8.46 -12.67
C LYS A 18 6.77 8.77 -12.04
N ASP A 19 6.91 9.94 -11.42
CA ASP A 19 8.13 10.35 -10.74
C ASP A 19 8.46 9.45 -9.55
N HIS A 20 7.46 9.04 -8.78
CA HIS A 20 7.61 8.09 -7.69
C HIS A 20 8.19 6.76 -8.18
N TYR A 21 7.62 6.17 -9.22
CA TYR A 21 8.12 4.89 -9.77
C TYR A 21 9.52 5.02 -10.35
N ARG A 22 9.82 6.14 -11.00
CA ARG A 22 11.17 6.42 -11.51
C ARG A 22 12.19 6.45 -10.37
N LYS A 23 11.91 7.19 -9.32
CA LYS A 23 12.77 7.29 -8.12
C LYS A 23 12.92 5.94 -7.42
N MET A 24 11.84 5.19 -7.30
CA MET A 24 11.85 3.85 -6.73
C MET A 24 12.84 2.95 -7.47
N ARG A 25 12.77 2.90 -8.80
CA ARG A 25 13.67 2.08 -9.63
C ARG A 25 15.14 2.51 -9.53
N GLN A 26 15.38 3.83 -9.43
CA GLN A 26 16.73 4.36 -9.31
C GLN A 26 17.37 4.08 -7.95
N ASN A 27 16.59 4.08 -6.87
CA ASN A 27 17.10 4.08 -5.49
C ASN A 27 16.93 2.74 -4.78
N GLN A 28 16.04 1.85 -5.25
CA GLN A 28 15.75 0.57 -4.61
C GLN A 28 16.84 -0.47 -4.94
N THR A 29 17.98 -0.32 -4.30
CA THR A 29 19.10 -1.27 -4.35
C THR A 29 19.06 -2.21 -3.16
N PHE A 30 19.83 -3.31 -3.20
CA PHE A 30 19.96 -4.24 -2.07
C PHE A 30 20.44 -3.52 -0.81
N ASP A 31 21.47 -2.68 -0.93
CA ASP A 31 22.01 -1.93 0.19
C ASP A 31 21.00 -0.93 0.78
N TYR A 32 20.22 -0.29 -0.06
CA TYR A 32 19.13 0.59 0.38
C TYR A 32 18.09 -0.19 1.19
N VAL A 33 17.61 -1.31 0.66
CA VAL A 33 16.61 -2.16 1.34
C VAL A 33 17.15 -2.64 2.69
N LYS A 34 18.39 -3.09 2.74
CA LYS A 34 19.03 -3.55 3.97
C LYS A 34 19.11 -2.42 5.02
N ARG A 35 19.47 -1.20 4.61
CA ARG A 35 19.49 -0.06 5.52
C ARG A 35 18.09 0.27 6.04
N MET A 36 17.07 0.22 5.19
CA MET A 36 15.69 0.50 5.59
C MET A 36 15.16 -0.56 6.56
N HIS A 37 15.46 -1.84 6.32
CA HIS A 37 15.13 -2.92 7.26
C HIS A 37 15.77 -2.68 8.63
N ASN A 38 17.06 -2.35 8.67
CA ASN A 38 17.76 -2.07 9.93
C ASN A 38 17.18 -0.85 10.67
N LYS A 39 16.69 0.13 9.93
CA LYS A 39 16.13 1.35 10.49
C LYS A 39 14.71 1.16 11.02
N TYR A 40 13.86 0.45 10.31
CA TYR A 40 12.42 0.42 10.57
C TYR A 40 11.90 -0.90 11.13
N LEU A 41 12.54 -2.03 10.86
CA LEU A 41 12.10 -3.34 11.35
C LEU A 41 12.71 -3.68 12.72
N ASN A 42 12.60 -2.78 13.66
CA ASN A 42 13.10 -2.96 15.02
C ASN A 42 12.01 -3.31 16.05
N PHE A 43 10.74 -3.26 15.66
CA PHE A 43 9.58 -3.57 16.50
C PHE A 43 9.50 -2.77 17.81
N ASN A 44 10.02 -1.56 17.83
CA ASN A 44 10.09 -0.70 19.03
C ASN A 44 8.86 0.21 19.22
N ASN A 45 7.87 0.12 18.35
CA ASN A 45 6.70 0.99 18.39
C ASN A 45 5.39 0.16 18.44
N PRO A 46 5.10 -0.49 19.58
CA PRO A 46 3.84 -1.21 19.72
C PRO A 46 2.66 -0.23 19.73
N MET A 47 1.59 -0.58 19.02
CA MET A 47 0.34 0.16 19.02
C MET A 47 -0.84 -0.78 18.77
N GLU A 48 -2.03 -0.32 19.14
CA GLU A 48 -3.25 -1.08 18.85
C GLU A 48 -3.57 -1.08 17.36
N LEU A 49 -4.23 -2.15 16.89
CA LEU A 49 -4.55 -2.32 15.47
C LEU A 49 -5.31 -1.12 14.90
N TRP A 50 -6.37 -0.66 15.60
CA TRP A 50 -7.17 0.47 15.12
C TRP A 50 -6.38 1.78 15.10
N GLU A 51 -5.54 2.01 16.09
CA GLU A 51 -4.64 3.16 16.12
C GLU A 51 -3.68 3.13 14.93
N ALA A 52 -3.08 1.98 14.64
CA ALA A 52 -2.21 1.82 13.47
C ALA A 52 -2.95 2.08 12.17
N MET A 53 -4.16 1.54 12.01
CA MET A 53 -4.98 1.75 10.81
C MET A 53 -5.32 3.23 10.61
N TYR A 54 -5.80 3.91 11.65
CA TYR A 54 -6.16 5.33 11.55
C TYR A 54 -4.96 6.23 11.33
N SER A 55 -3.77 5.85 11.79
CA SER A 55 -2.54 6.61 11.53
C SER A 55 -2.20 6.70 10.04
N LEU A 56 -2.64 5.75 9.24
CA LEU A 56 -2.42 5.75 7.80
C LEU A 56 -3.17 6.87 7.07
N ASP A 57 -4.24 7.40 7.63
CA ASP A 57 -4.99 8.51 7.01
C ASP A 57 -4.17 9.79 6.90
N ASN A 58 -3.09 9.90 7.67
CA ASN A 58 -2.14 11.02 7.59
C ASN A 58 -1.07 10.83 6.51
N LEU A 59 -1.05 9.68 5.82
CA LEU A 59 -0.09 9.38 4.78
C LEU A 59 -0.74 9.48 3.40
N ILE A 60 0.04 9.99 2.44
CA ILE A 60 -0.34 9.98 1.02
C ILE A 60 0.53 8.95 0.32
N ASP A 61 -0.10 7.91 -0.23
CA ASP A 61 0.57 6.93 -1.06
C ASP A 61 0.72 7.46 -2.50
N VAL A 62 1.88 8.01 -2.81
CA VAL A 62 2.17 8.61 -4.12
C VAL A 62 2.23 7.55 -5.23
N SER A 63 2.45 6.28 -4.88
CA SER A 63 2.48 5.18 -5.85
C SER A 63 1.09 4.72 -6.28
N ASP A 64 0.06 5.01 -5.49
CA ASP A 64 -1.32 4.65 -5.79
C ASP A 64 -1.93 5.66 -6.77
N PRO A 65 -2.35 5.24 -7.97
CA PRO A 65 -3.04 6.13 -8.90
C PRO A 65 -4.43 6.57 -8.44
N ASP A 66 -5.00 5.90 -7.44
CA ASP A 66 -6.33 6.16 -6.88
C ASP A 66 -6.23 6.85 -5.50
N ILE A 67 -5.38 7.87 -5.39
CA ILE A 67 -5.01 8.58 -4.15
C ILE A 67 -6.15 9.36 -3.48
N ASP A 68 -7.33 9.42 -4.08
CA ASP A 68 -8.47 10.19 -3.57
C ASP A 68 -9.18 9.52 -2.38
N LEU A 69 -8.89 8.24 -2.10
CA LEU A 69 -9.51 7.49 -1.01
C LEU A 69 -8.65 7.53 0.25
N PRO A 70 -9.25 7.76 1.42
CA PRO A 70 -8.57 7.57 2.70
C PRO A 70 -8.03 6.13 2.84
N ASN A 71 -6.83 5.99 3.39
CA ASN A 71 -6.16 4.68 3.52
C ASN A 71 -6.96 3.67 4.33
N VAL A 72 -7.65 4.11 5.41
CA VAL A 72 -8.51 3.23 6.21
C VAL A 72 -9.65 2.66 5.37
N GLN A 73 -10.27 3.46 4.51
CA GLN A 73 -11.32 2.97 3.61
C GLN A 73 -10.81 1.91 2.66
N HIS A 74 -9.60 2.09 2.11
CA HIS A 74 -8.97 1.10 1.25
C HIS A 74 -8.77 -0.24 1.97
N LEU A 75 -8.29 -0.21 3.21
CA LEU A 75 -8.11 -1.42 4.03
C LEU A 75 -9.43 -2.16 4.25
N ILE A 76 -10.48 -1.43 4.62
CA ILE A 76 -11.82 -1.99 4.84
C ILE A 76 -12.41 -2.54 3.54
N GLN A 77 -12.29 -1.83 2.44
CA GLN A 77 -12.76 -2.28 1.12
C GLN A 77 -12.06 -3.56 0.68
N SER A 78 -10.76 -3.66 0.90
CA SER A 78 -9.98 -4.86 0.58
C SER A 78 -10.47 -6.06 1.38
N ALA A 79 -10.64 -5.91 2.68
CA ALA A 79 -11.17 -6.97 3.56
C ALA A 79 -12.59 -7.37 3.16
N GLU A 80 -13.46 -6.42 2.87
CA GLU A 80 -14.85 -6.67 2.47
C GLU A 80 -14.93 -7.36 1.09
N ALA A 81 -14.09 -7.01 0.15
CA ALA A 81 -14.03 -7.69 -1.14
C ALA A 81 -13.65 -9.16 -0.97
N ILE A 82 -12.66 -9.45 -0.12
CA ILE A 82 -12.22 -10.81 0.20
C ILE A 82 -13.34 -11.58 0.90
N ARG A 83 -14.06 -10.95 1.84
CA ARG A 83 -15.21 -11.54 2.52
C ARG A 83 -16.32 -11.88 1.54
N ASN A 84 -16.66 -10.99 0.64
CA ASN A 84 -17.72 -11.18 -0.35
C ASN A 84 -17.37 -12.28 -1.36
N ASP A 85 -16.08 -12.56 -1.57
CA ASP A 85 -15.58 -13.67 -2.38
C ASP A 85 -15.53 -15.01 -1.59
N ASN A 86 -16.11 -15.05 -0.39
CA ASN A 86 -16.18 -16.21 0.49
C ASN A 86 -14.83 -16.81 0.86
N ARG A 87 -13.80 -15.97 0.99
CA ARG A 87 -12.48 -16.41 1.41
C ARG A 87 -12.40 -16.52 2.94
N PRO A 88 -11.49 -17.35 3.45
CA PRO A 88 -11.38 -17.59 4.89
C PRO A 88 -10.97 -16.35 5.69
N ASP A 89 -11.27 -16.35 6.99
CA ASP A 89 -11.06 -15.21 7.90
C ASP A 89 -9.62 -14.69 7.91
N TRP A 90 -8.63 -15.57 7.85
CA TRP A 90 -7.23 -15.18 7.83
C TRP A 90 -6.87 -14.34 6.59
N MET A 91 -7.50 -14.63 5.45
CA MET A 91 -7.30 -13.87 4.23
C MET A 91 -7.98 -12.49 4.32
N GLN A 92 -9.15 -12.42 4.92
CA GLN A 92 -9.84 -11.15 5.20
C GLN A 92 -8.99 -10.26 6.13
N LEU A 93 -8.42 -10.84 7.19
CA LEU A 93 -7.50 -10.14 8.08
C LEU A 93 -6.26 -9.65 7.33
N THR A 94 -5.69 -10.48 6.46
CA THR A 94 -4.56 -10.07 5.63
C THR A 94 -4.91 -8.86 4.76
N GLY A 95 -6.06 -8.85 4.12
CA GLY A 95 -6.54 -7.69 3.36
C GLY A 95 -6.69 -6.43 4.20
N LEU A 96 -7.14 -6.58 5.45
CA LEU A 96 -7.31 -5.46 6.37
C LEU A 96 -5.99 -4.82 6.80
N ILE A 97 -4.93 -5.59 6.94
CA ILE A 97 -3.66 -5.13 7.52
C ILE A 97 -2.49 -5.03 6.53
N HIS A 98 -2.70 -5.35 5.26
CA HIS A 98 -1.59 -5.48 4.30
C HIS A 98 -0.78 -4.21 4.08
N ASP A 99 -1.35 -3.04 4.30
CA ASP A 99 -0.68 -1.74 4.13
C ASP A 99 -0.11 -1.16 5.44
N LEU A 100 -0.14 -1.91 6.54
CA LEU A 100 0.37 -1.44 7.84
C LEU A 100 1.90 -1.54 7.97
N GLY A 101 2.57 -2.23 7.07
CA GLY A 101 4.01 -2.49 7.14
C GLY A 101 4.92 -1.45 6.54
#